data_29260262fac9b10b31cc199650db0dbd
#
_entry.id   29260262fac9b10b31cc199650db0dbd
#
_cell.length_a   1.000
_cell.length_b   1.000
_cell.length_c   1.000
_cell.angle_alpha   90.00
_cell.angle_beta   90.00
_cell.angle_gamma   90.00
#
_symmetry.space_group_name_H-M   'P 1'
#
loop_
_entity.id
_entity.type
_entity.pdbx_description
1 polymer ?
#
loop_
_entity_poly.entity_id
_entity_poly.type
_entity_poly.pdbx_seq_one_letter_code
_entity_poly.pdbx_strand_id
1 'polypeptide(L)'
;VTVQIHDGDRWRDVCTLAELQPGRGVAVLMPDAAQVALFRDRAGVLYAVDNLDPFSGAPVLARGLLGSRGERPTLISPMYKQVYDLTDGRCLDEDTTPDGAPAVLRRWPVRLAPEETAA
;
A
#
# COMPACT_ATOMS: atom_id res chain seq x y z
N VAL A 1 -11.04 15.01 6.74
CA VAL A 1 -9.75 14.43 7.16
C VAL A 1 -8.98 13.97 5.92
N THR A 2 -7.77 14.44 5.78
CA THR A 2 -6.93 14.21 4.60
C THR A 2 -5.90 13.12 4.89
N VAL A 3 -5.73 12.22 3.93
CA VAL A 3 -4.68 11.19 3.95
C VAL A 3 -3.47 11.70 3.20
N GLN A 4 -2.30 11.53 3.80
CA GLN A 4 -1.04 11.97 3.22
C GLN A 4 -0.06 10.81 3.07
N ILE A 5 0.72 10.84 1.98
CA ILE A 5 1.84 9.92 1.74
C ILE A 5 3.11 10.75 1.61
N HIS A 6 4.19 10.31 2.27
CA HIS A 6 5.50 10.95 2.15
C HIS A 6 6.22 10.43 0.92
N ASP A 7 6.68 11.36 0.06
CA ASP A 7 7.30 11.01 -1.22
C ASP A 7 8.83 10.88 -1.15
N GLY A 8 9.41 10.97 0.04
CA GLY A 8 10.86 11.02 0.27
C GLY A 8 11.38 12.44 0.50
N ASP A 9 10.59 13.44 0.14
CA ASP A 9 10.92 14.87 0.30
C ASP A 9 9.93 15.54 1.25
N ARG A 10 8.64 15.34 1.05
CA ARG A 10 7.58 15.94 1.86
C ARG A 10 6.31 15.09 1.87
N TRP A 11 5.39 15.45 2.78
CA TRP A 11 4.05 14.87 2.82
C TRP A 11 3.19 15.46 1.71
N ARG A 12 2.48 14.58 1.00
CA ARG A 12 1.57 14.93 -0.10
C ARG A 12 0.15 14.55 0.27
N ASP A 13 -0.81 15.46 0.07
CA ASP A 13 -2.23 15.14 0.17
C ASP A 13 -2.60 14.23 -1.01
N VAL A 14 -3.22 13.09 -0.73
CA VAL A 14 -3.54 12.12 -1.78
C VAL A 14 -5.03 11.85 -1.90
N CYS A 15 -5.77 11.86 -0.81
CA CYS A 15 -7.23 11.70 -0.81
C CYS A 15 -7.80 12.07 0.56
N THR A 16 -9.12 12.04 0.67
CA THR A 16 -9.78 12.12 1.97
C THR A 16 -9.95 10.74 2.58
N LEU A 17 -10.04 10.66 3.91
CA LEU A 17 -10.29 9.39 4.58
C LEU A 17 -11.61 8.76 4.15
N ALA A 18 -12.62 9.59 3.89
CA ALA A 18 -13.93 9.11 3.43
C ALA A 18 -13.87 8.40 2.08
N GLU A 19 -12.89 8.71 1.24
CA GLU A 19 -12.69 8.04 -0.04
C GLU A 19 -12.07 6.65 0.10
N LEU A 20 -11.52 6.32 1.27
CA LEU A 20 -10.92 5.02 1.55
C LEU A 20 -11.94 4.14 2.29
N GLN A 21 -12.60 3.26 1.55
CA GLN A 21 -13.46 2.26 2.15
C GLN A 21 -12.62 1.13 2.75
N PRO A 22 -12.95 0.67 3.97
CA PRO A 22 -12.22 -0.43 4.58
C PRO A 22 -12.13 -1.66 3.67
N GLY A 23 -10.92 -2.17 3.48
CA GLY A 23 -10.66 -3.34 2.65
C GLY A 23 -10.51 -3.07 1.17
N ARG A 24 -10.80 -1.86 0.69
CA ARG A 24 -10.66 -1.50 -0.73
C ARG A 24 -9.42 -0.65 -0.96
N GLY A 25 -8.63 -1.02 -1.96
CA GLY A 25 -7.45 -0.26 -2.35
C GLY A 25 -7.77 0.88 -3.31
N VAL A 26 -6.96 1.91 -3.23
CA VAL A 26 -6.98 3.05 -4.15
C VAL A 26 -5.57 3.20 -4.72
N ALA A 27 -5.47 3.33 -6.03
CA ALA A 27 -4.19 3.62 -6.68
C ALA A 27 -3.95 5.13 -6.68
N VAL A 28 -2.78 5.53 -6.19
CA VAL A 28 -2.37 6.93 -6.11
C VAL A 28 -1.15 7.14 -6.99
N LEU A 29 -1.20 8.17 -7.85
CA LEU A 29 -0.05 8.56 -8.67
C LEU A 29 0.76 9.60 -7.90
N MET A 30 2.03 9.28 -7.63
CA MET A 30 2.97 10.20 -6.99
C MET A 30 3.67 11.08 -8.02
N PRO A 31 4.28 12.22 -7.59
CA PRO A 31 4.86 13.19 -8.54
C PRO A 31 5.94 12.63 -9.46
N ASP A 32 6.68 11.60 -9.06
CA ASP A 32 7.72 10.95 -9.85
C ASP A 32 7.20 9.81 -10.74
N ALA A 33 5.88 9.77 -10.97
CA ALA A 33 5.17 8.73 -11.71
C ALA A 33 5.10 7.37 -11.00
N ALA A 34 5.61 7.24 -9.79
CA ALA A 34 5.42 6.03 -8.98
C ALA A 34 3.93 5.89 -8.63
N GLN A 35 3.43 4.67 -8.69
CA GLN A 35 2.06 4.37 -8.28
C GLN A 35 2.06 3.67 -6.92
N VAL A 36 1.21 4.14 -6.03
CA VAL A 36 1.07 3.60 -4.67
C VAL A 36 -0.31 3.00 -4.51
N ALA A 37 -0.36 1.79 -3.95
CA ALA A 37 -1.61 1.17 -3.52
C ALA A 37 -1.87 1.56 -2.07
N LEU A 38 -2.97 2.25 -1.83
CA LEU A 38 -3.35 2.78 -0.52
C LEU A 38 -4.56 2.01 0.00
N PHE A 39 -4.45 1.54 1.24
CA PHE A 39 -5.49 0.76 1.89
C PHE A 39 -5.79 1.28 3.28
N ARG A 40 -7.03 1.04 3.70
CA ARG A 40 -7.47 1.22 5.07
C ARG A 40 -8.12 -0.09 5.52
N ASP A 41 -7.69 -0.63 6.66
CA ASP A 41 -8.34 -1.82 7.20
C ASP A 41 -9.54 -1.44 8.09
N ARG A 42 -10.24 -2.46 8.60
CA ARG A 42 -11.44 -2.25 9.43
C ARG A 42 -11.13 -1.60 10.77
N ALA A 43 -9.89 -1.74 11.24
CA ALA A 43 -9.45 -1.09 12.47
C ALA A 43 -9.03 0.36 12.25
N GLY A 44 -9.03 0.84 10.99
CA GLY A 44 -8.63 2.19 10.63
C GLY A 44 -7.14 2.36 10.35
N VAL A 45 -6.37 1.28 10.31
CA VAL A 45 -4.94 1.34 10.01
C VAL A 45 -4.74 1.59 8.51
N LEU A 46 -3.86 2.51 8.19
CA LEU A 46 -3.52 2.86 6.81
C LEU A 46 -2.26 2.12 6.36
N TYR A 47 -2.29 1.63 5.12
CA TYR A 47 -1.15 0.98 4.49
C TYR A 47 -0.93 1.58 3.10
N ALA A 48 0.32 1.85 2.77
CA ALA A 48 0.70 2.35 1.46
C ALA A 48 1.91 1.55 0.97
N VAL A 49 1.75 0.86 -0.14
CA VAL A 49 2.79 0.04 -0.76
C VAL A 49 2.83 0.32 -2.26
N ASP A 50 3.91 -0.06 -2.92
CA ASP A 50 3.96 0.02 -4.38
C ASP A 50 2.76 -0.69 -5.01
N ASN A 51 2.18 -0.06 -6.03
CA ASN A 51 1.07 -0.66 -6.77
C ASN A 51 1.54 -1.70 -7.79
N LEU A 52 2.83 -1.69 -8.12
CA LEU A 52 3.40 -2.60 -9.09
C LEU A 52 3.61 -3.98 -8.47
N ASP A 53 3.00 -5.00 -9.06
CA ASP A 53 3.24 -6.39 -8.66
C ASP A 53 4.62 -6.82 -9.15
N PRO A 54 5.55 -7.20 -8.27
CA PRO A 54 6.92 -7.53 -8.68
C PRO A 54 7.03 -8.84 -9.47
N PHE A 55 6.01 -9.70 -9.42
CA PHE A 55 6.00 -10.95 -10.18
C PHE A 55 5.48 -10.78 -11.60
N SER A 56 4.44 -9.96 -11.78
CA SER A 56 3.81 -9.75 -13.09
C SER A 56 4.27 -8.48 -13.78
N GLY A 57 4.78 -7.49 -13.02
CA GLY A 57 5.07 -6.18 -13.55
C GLY A 57 3.83 -5.32 -13.80
N ALA A 58 2.64 -5.79 -13.40
CA ALA A 58 1.40 -5.07 -13.62
C ALA A 58 1.07 -4.15 -12.44
N PRO A 59 0.50 -2.94 -12.68
CA PRO A 59 0.12 -1.99 -11.62
C PRO A 59 -1.26 -2.33 -11.07
N VAL A 60 -1.37 -3.42 -10.31
CA VAL A 60 -2.65 -4.03 -9.94
C VAL A 60 -2.84 -4.25 -8.43
N LEU A 61 -1.85 -3.93 -7.58
CA LEU A 61 -1.93 -4.29 -6.17
C LEU A 61 -3.04 -3.56 -5.42
N ALA A 62 -3.47 -2.38 -5.88
CA ALA A 62 -4.64 -1.70 -5.33
C ALA A 62 -5.94 -2.51 -5.49
N ARG A 63 -5.97 -3.47 -6.40
CA ARG A 63 -7.09 -4.39 -6.60
C ARG A 63 -6.96 -5.67 -5.78
N GLY A 64 -5.89 -5.81 -5.01
CA GLY A 64 -5.67 -6.97 -4.16
C GLY A 64 -6.62 -7.01 -2.97
N LEU A 65 -6.55 -8.11 -2.24
CA LEU A 65 -7.40 -8.34 -1.08
C LEU A 65 -6.58 -8.19 0.19
N LEU A 66 -7.08 -7.39 1.13
CA LEU A 66 -6.56 -7.37 2.48
C LEU A 66 -6.98 -8.63 3.22
N GLY A 67 -6.06 -9.17 3.99
CA GLY A 67 -6.30 -10.34 4.82
C GLY A 67 -5.36 -10.37 6.00
N SER A 68 -5.24 -11.53 6.59
CA SER A 68 -4.30 -11.75 7.69
C SER A 68 -3.76 -13.17 7.66
N ARG A 69 -2.52 -13.32 8.10
CA ARG A 69 -1.91 -14.64 8.33
C ARG A 69 -1.39 -14.64 9.75
N GLY A 70 -2.15 -15.28 10.65
CA GLY A 70 -1.96 -15.09 12.08
C GLY A 70 -2.30 -13.65 12.47
N GLU A 71 -1.41 -12.95 13.13
CA GLU A 71 -1.57 -11.55 13.51
C GLU A 71 -1.02 -10.58 12.45
N ARG A 72 -0.44 -11.09 11.36
CA ARG A 72 0.16 -10.26 10.32
C ARG A 72 -0.89 -9.78 9.34
N PRO A 73 -1.01 -8.47 9.13
CA PRO A 73 -1.85 -7.96 8.05
C PRO A 73 -1.21 -8.30 6.71
N THR A 74 -2.01 -8.74 5.74
CA THR A 74 -1.51 -9.20 4.45
C THR A 74 -2.25 -8.53 3.30
N LEU A 75 -1.57 -8.50 2.13
CA LEU A 75 -2.15 -8.12 0.85
C LEU A 75 -1.95 -9.29 -0.11
N ILE A 76 -3.04 -9.76 -0.72
CA ILE A 76 -3.01 -10.84 -1.69
C ILE A 76 -3.09 -10.23 -3.09
N SER A 77 -2.08 -10.49 -3.92
CA SER A 77 -2.06 -10.00 -5.30
C SER A 77 -3.19 -10.64 -6.12
N PRO A 78 -3.90 -9.86 -6.97
CA PRO A 78 -4.92 -10.41 -7.84
C PRO A 78 -4.36 -11.22 -9.00
N MET A 79 -3.06 -11.08 -9.34
CA MET A 79 -2.47 -11.74 -10.51
C MET A 79 -2.13 -13.19 -10.23
N TYR A 80 -1.18 -13.45 -9.32
CA TYR A 80 -0.69 -14.81 -9.06
C TYR A 80 -0.94 -15.25 -7.62
N LYS A 81 -1.74 -14.48 -6.89
CA LYS A 81 -2.13 -14.81 -5.50
C LYS A 81 -0.98 -14.82 -4.50
N GLN A 82 0.17 -14.22 -4.80
CA GLN A 82 1.21 -14.05 -3.80
C GLN A 82 0.70 -13.21 -2.63
N VAL A 83 1.13 -13.55 -1.43
CA VAL A 83 0.75 -12.88 -0.20
C VAL A 83 1.92 -12.07 0.32
N TYR A 84 1.68 -10.79 0.56
CA TYR A 84 2.69 -9.87 1.09
C TYR A 84 2.34 -9.48 2.52
N ASP A 85 3.35 -9.43 3.38
CA ASP A 85 3.22 -8.91 4.73
C ASP A 85 3.22 -7.37 4.66
N LEU A 86 2.16 -6.74 5.14
CA LEU A 86 2.05 -5.28 5.10
C LEU A 86 2.89 -4.58 6.18
N THR A 87 3.45 -5.32 7.13
CA THR A 87 4.34 -4.72 8.14
C THR A 87 5.73 -4.43 7.61
N ASP A 88 6.22 -5.22 6.65
CA ASP A 88 7.56 -5.06 6.07
C ASP A 88 7.60 -5.11 4.54
N GLY A 89 6.50 -5.43 3.89
CA GLY A 89 6.40 -5.52 2.43
C GLY A 89 6.86 -6.84 1.83
N ARG A 90 7.32 -7.79 2.62
CA ARG A 90 7.90 -9.05 2.12
C ARG A 90 6.83 -10.00 1.63
N CYS A 91 7.12 -10.68 0.50
CA CYS A 91 6.31 -11.80 0.06
C CYS A 91 6.50 -12.98 1.05
N LEU A 92 5.39 -13.54 1.51
CA LEU A 92 5.41 -14.65 2.47
C LEU A 92 5.54 -16.01 1.78
N ASP A 93 5.34 -16.07 0.46
CA ASP A 93 5.34 -17.33 -0.29
C ASP A 93 6.66 -17.58 -1.01
N GLU A 94 7.37 -16.51 -1.39
CA GLU A 94 8.62 -16.61 -2.15
C GLU A 94 9.61 -15.52 -1.75
N ASP A 95 10.91 -15.83 -1.78
CA ASP A 95 11.96 -14.87 -1.40
C ASP A 95 12.36 -13.96 -2.57
N THR A 96 12.24 -14.47 -3.79
CA THR A 96 12.68 -13.77 -4.99
C THR A 96 11.63 -13.82 -6.08
N THR A 97 11.67 -12.82 -6.96
CA THR A 97 10.89 -12.81 -8.19
C THR A 97 11.53 -13.68 -9.27
N PRO A 98 10.85 -13.98 -10.40
CA PRO A 98 11.43 -14.81 -11.46
C PRO A 98 12.76 -14.28 -12.03
N ASP A 99 13.00 -12.97 -11.96
CA ASP A 99 14.26 -12.37 -12.44
C ASP A 99 15.36 -12.34 -11.36
N GLY A 100 15.11 -12.95 -10.19
CA GLY A 100 16.08 -13.05 -9.11
C GLY A 100 16.11 -11.85 -8.15
N ALA A 101 15.29 -10.85 -8.35
CA ALA A 101 15.20 -9.72 -7.43
C ALA A 101 14.49 -10.10 -6.13
N PRO A 102 14.74 -9.41 -5.01
CA PRO A 102 13.98 -9.65 -3.78
C PRO A 102 12.48 -9.41 -4.00
N ALA A 103 11.64 -10.32 -3.51
CA ALA A 103 10.19 -10.22 -3.59
C ALA A 103 9.67 -9.37 -2.42
N VAL A 104 9.88 -8.06 -2.51
CA VAL A 104 9.53 -7.10 -1.47
C VAL A 104 8.83 -5.90 -2.11
N LEU A 105 7.70 -5.48 -1.52
CA LEU A 105 7.04 -4.26 -1.89
C LEU A 105 7.64 -3.09 -1.10
N ARG A 106 7.95 -1.99 -1.79
CA ARG A 106 8.31 -0.76 -1.11
C ARG A 106 7.10 -0.28 -0.30
N ARG A 107 7.34 0.04 0.97
CA ARG A 107 6.34 0.68 1.81
C ARG A 107 6.56 2.18 1.81
N TRP A 108 5.44 2.91 1.77
CA TRP A 108 5.44 4.36 1.79
C TRP A 108 4.92 4.84 3.14
N PRO A 109 5.56 5.82 3.77
CA PRO A 109 4.98 6.43 4.98
C PRO A 109 3.63 7.04 4.66
N VAL A 110 2.63 6.74 5.49
CA VAL A 110 1.25 7.20 5.31
C VAL A 110 0.71 7.67 6.65
N ARG A 111 -0.08 8.74 6.63
CA ARG A 111 -0.70 9.30 7.84
C ARG A 111 -1.98 10.04 7.51
N LEU A 112 -2.75 10.34 8.55
CA LEU A 112 -3.74 11.41 8.48
C LEU A 112 -3.02 12.75 8.65
N ALA A 113 -3.42 13.75 7.87
CA ALA A 113 -2.87 15.09 8.02
C ALA A 113 -3.09 15.61 9.43
N PRO A 114 -2.13 16.33 10.01
CA PRO A 114 -2.32 16.95 11.31
C PRO A 114 -3.52 17.90 11.27
N GLU A 115 -4.34 17.90 12.33
CA GLU A 115 -5.43 18.85 12.44
C GLU A 115 -4.84 20.27 12.55
N GLU A 116 -5.36 21.17 11.69
CA GLU A 116 -5.06 22.58 11.86
C GLU A 116 -5.83 23.09 13.08
N THR A 117 -5.08 23.51 14.09
CA THR A 117 -5.68 24.22 15.18
C THR A 117 -6.09 25.59 14.65
N ALA A 118 -7.37 25.86 14.59
CA ALA A 118 -7.85 27.20 14.28
C ALA A 118 -7.33 28.15 15.35
N ALA A 119 -6.51 29.10 14.95
CA ALA A 119 -6.03 30.11 15.85
C ALA A 119 -7.14 31.07 16.27
#